data_2ac5b35e70bb16a56cd103c22eab096d
#
_entry.id   2ac5b35e70bb16a56cd103c22eab096d
#
_cell.length_a   1.000
_cell.length_b   1.000
_cell.length_c   1.000
_cell.angle_alpha   90.00
_cell.angle_beta   90.00
_cell.angle_gamma   90.00
#
_symmetry.space_group_name_H-M   'P 1'
#
loop_
_entity.id
_entity.type
_entity.pdbx_description
1 polymer ?
#
loop_
_entity_poly.entity_id
_entity_poly.type
_entity_poly.pdbx_seq_one_letter_code
_entity_poly.pdbx_strand_id
1 'polypeptide(L)'
;MNHFTRECSTAAFSIRRFPWLIVLFLAVVFFFTQEGMHFLDKGVQASNPSETELTAGVVDGSLSREIALIALGLFAVISLIRQGGARLRPNGALGWIVLLYVGWAILSLVWAEDRGLTFRRVTVFVILCLAAAAIARQLTLHGILLLTFFCTVLFLIVGVLGELALGAFHPFTLGYRFAGSLGPNPQGINCALLLLSGVASAHTAKHGRMLFGAWAMLGFVFLALTGSRTGLAAVIFALAVYIDLVISKPAKIGLSIAITVTLVMVVCLFFLLAPEPRHSYLNGVALFRKDDPSASSFDGRTTIWADCLHYAYRHPLLGYGFGGFWTEGHLTEISTIESWGVAEAHSAYIDCLLSLGFVGLAIFVFALLGGVARSLTLHRVSRIPANAFAAGLLMFCTVHGFLESGIRDASFLMFLLMVVLARLALTTNYALPGATYSVASMSSSATSGLPK
;
A
#
# COMPACT_ATOMS: atom_id res chain seq x y z
N MET A 1 34.96 5.51 -22.99
CA MET A 1 33.82 5.92 -22.14
C MET A 1 32.47 5.98 -22.89
N ASN A 2 32.39 5.68 -24.18
CA ASN A 2 31.18 5.86 -25.02
C ASN A 2 30.45 4.58 -25.46
N HIS A 3 30.84 3.39 -24.99
CA HIS A 3 30.15 2.12 -25.32
C HIS A 3 29.17 1.68 -24.21
N PHE A 4 29.38 2.11 -22.98
CA PHE A 4 28.55 1.71 -21.81
C PHE A 4 27.17 2.39 -21.72
N THR A 5 26.99 3.51 -22.42
CA THR A 5 25.71 4.26 -22.39
C THR A 5 24.66 3.74 -23.38
N ARG A 6 25.03 2.85 -24.32
CA ARG A 6 24.10 2.38 -25.37
C ARG A 6 23.29 1.13 -25.00
N GLU A 7 23.78 0.26 -24.13
CA GLU A 7 23.04 -0.99 -23.79
C GLU A 7 21.99 -0.85 -22.69
N CYS A 8 22.08 0.16 -21.81
CA CYS A 8 21.01 0.45 -20.83
C CYS A 8 19.80 1.19 -21.43
N SER A 9 19.88 1.66 -22.67
CA SER A 9 18.87 2.53 -23.28
C SER A 9 17.79 1.81 -24.10
N THR A 10 17.85 0.50 -24.32
CA THR A 10 17.04 -0.16 -25.36
C THR A 10 16.10 -1.26 -24.91
N ALA A 11 15.82 -1.45 -23.63
CA ALA A 11 14.59 -2.12 -23.26
C ALA A 11 13.42 -1.14 -23.40
N ALA A 12 13.17 -0.67 -24.63
CA ALA A 12 11.93 0.02 -24.97
C ALA A 12 10.77 -0.92 -24.59
N PHE A 13 10.12 -0.65 -23.46
CA PHE A 13 8.96 -1.39 -22.99
C PHE A 13 7.90 -1.30 -24.09
N SER A 14 7.66 -2.39 -24.79
CA SER A 14 6.58 -2.47 -25.76
C SER A 14 5.28 -2.67 -25.02
N ILE A 15 4.41 -1.67 -25.05
CA ILE A 15 3.02 -1.73 -24.51
C ILE A 15 2.28 -2.97 -25.07
N ARG A 16 2.64 -3.42 -26.27
CA ARG A 16 2.08 -4.65 -26.90
C ARG A 16 2.41 -5.95 -26.14
N ARG A 17 3.48 -5.99 -25.31
CA ARG A 17 3.87 -7.18 -24.52
C ARG A 17 3.51 -7.06 -23.04
N PHE A 18 2.86 -5.97 -22.65
CA PHE A 18 2.43 -5.81 -21.26
C PHE A 18 1.28 -6.79 -20.95
N PRO A 19 1.27 -7.42 -19.75
CA PRO A 19 0.30 -8.46 -19.42
C PRO A 19 -1.07 -7.85 -19.04
N TRP A 20 -1.79 -7.31 -20.00
CA TRP A 20 -3.10 -6.67 -19.81
C TRP A 20 -4.12 -7.55 -19.10
N LEU A 21 -4.07 -8.86 -19.35
CA LEU A 21 -4.94 -9.83 -18.68
C LEU A 21 -4.70 -9.85 -17.16
N ILE A 22 -3.44 -9.67 -16.71
CA ILE A 22 -3.14 -9.58 -15.27
C ILE A 22 -3.72 -8.29 -14.69
N VAL A 23 -3.62 -7.16 -15.39
CA VAL A 23 -4.21 -5.89 -14.94
C VAL A 23 -5.72 -6.03 -14.78
N LEU A 24 -6.39 -6.50 -15.82
CA LEU A 24 -7.85 -6.67 -15.80
C LEU A 24 -8.28 -7.66 -14.71
N PHE A 25 -7.59 -8.79 -14.62
CA PHE A 25 -7.84 -9.80 -13.59
C PHE A 25 -7.70 -9.20 -12.18
N LEU A 26 -6.59 -8.52 -11.88
CA LEU A 26 -6.37 -7.92 -10.57
C LEU A 26 -7.36 -6.77 -10.28
N ALA A 27 -7.69 -5.96 -11.29
CA ALA A 27 -8.69 -4.92 -11.10
C ALA A 27 -10.06 -5.50 -10.73
N VAL A 28 -10.49 -6.56 -11.39
CA VAL A 28 -11.75 -7.28 -11.09
C VAL A 28 -11.67 -7.92 -9.71
N VAL A 29 -10.59 -8.65 -9.41
CA VAL A 29 -10.42 -9.29 -8.09
C VAL A 29 -10.48 -8.26 -6.98
N PHE A 30 -9.71 -7.17 -7.05
CA PHE A 30 -9.70 -6.17 -5.98
C PHE A 30 -10.96 -5.31 -5.94
N PHE A 31 -11.71 -5.20 -7.02
CA PHE A 31 -13.06 -4.64 -6.98
C PHE A 31 -13.98 -5.47 -6.06
N PHE A 32 -13.97 -6.79 -6.20
CA PHE A 32 -14.81 -7.65 -5.37
C PHE A 32 -14.25 -7.89 -3.97
N THR A 33 -12.92 -7.98 -3.78
CA THR A 33 -12.33 -8.14 -2.43
C THR A 33 -12.51 -6.91 -1.55
N GLN A 34 -12.64 -5.73 -2.15
CA GLN A 34 -12.91 -4.47 -1.45
C GLN A 34 -14.42 -4.15 -1.42
N GLU A 35 -15.27 -5.13 -1.75
CA GLU A 35 -16.74 -4.98 -1.76
C GLU A 35 -17.21 -3.79 -2.61
N GLY A 36 -16.63 -3.67 -3.80
CA GLY A 36 -16.91 -2.57 -4.73
C GLY A 36 -18.37 -2.46 -5.21
N MET A 37 -19.25 -3.38 -4.80
CA MET A 37 -20.70 -3.31 -5.03
C MET A 37 -21.47 -2.76 -3.83
N HIS A 38 -20.80 -2.41 -2.76
CA HIS A 38 -21.44 -1.92 -1.53
C HIS A 38 -22.32 -0.68 -1.75
N PHE A 39 -22.00 0.14 -2.73
CA PHE A 39 -22.79 1.30 -3.13
C PHE A 39 -24.17 0.94 -3.70
N LEU A 40 -24.37 -0.27 -4.24
CA LEU A 40 -25.67 -0.72 -4.76
C LEU A 40 -26.65 -1.01 -3.64
N ASP A 41 -26.15 -1.49 -2.49
CA ASP A 41 -26.98 -1.91 -1.36
C ASP A 41 -27.36 -0.74 -0.43
N LYS A 42 -26.47 0.26 -0.28
CA LYS A 42 -26.58 1.32 0.74
C LYS A 42 -26.70 2.75 0.21
N GLY A 43 -26.64 2.93 -1.10
CA GLY A 43 -26.51 4.25 -1.71
C GLY A 43 -25.10 4.86 -1.46
N VAL A 44 -24.75 5.87 -2.26
CA VAL A 44 -23.40 6.46 -2.29
C VAL A 44 -23.03 7.25 -1.03
N GLN A 45 -23.99 7.54 -0.17
CA GLN A 45 -23.82 8.33 1.05
C GLN A 45 -24.04 7.52 2.33
N ALA A 46 -23.72 6.24 2.33
CA ALA A 46 -23.83 5.46 3.56
C ALA A 46 -23.02 6.13 4.67
N SER A 47 -23.75 6.73 5.59
CA SER A 47 -23.30 7.12 6.93
C SER A 47 -22.57 5.93 7.58
N ASN A 48 -21.75 6.21 8.58
CA ASN A 48 -21.06 5.20 9.39
C ASN A 48 -21.89 3.93 9.57
N PRO A 49 -21.35 2.74 9.25
CA PRO A 49 -22.09 1.50 9.36
C PRO A 49 -22.60 1.33 10.80
N SER A 50 -23.81 0.81 10.94
CA SER A 50 -24.35 0.47 12.27
C SER A 50 -23.56 -0.68 12.88
N GLU A 51 -23.58 -0.80 14.21
CA GLU A 51 -22.92 -1.90 14.93
C GLU A 51 -23.35 -3.28 14.39
N THR A 52 -24.66 -3.46 14.12
CA THR A 52 -25.21 -4.67 13.53
C THR A 52 -24.66 -4.98 12.13
N GLU A 53 -24.40 -3.98 11.33
CA GLU A 53 -23.80 -4.16 9.99
C GLU A 53 -22.32 -4.52 10.05
N LEU A 54 -21.58 -3.97 11.02
CA LEU A 54 -20.17 -4.32 11.23
C LEU A 54 -20.02 -5.76 11.75
N THR A 55 -20.85 -6.15 12.71
CA THR A 55 -20.85 -7.53 13.26
C THR A 55 -21.24 -8.53 12.18
N ALA A 56 -22.28 -8.26 11.39
CA ALA A 56 -22.65 -9.10 10.25
C ALA A 56 -21.50 -9.23 9.25
N GLY A 57 -20.81 -8.14 8.89
CA GLY A 57 -19.66 -8.17 7.99
C GLY A 57 -18.47 -9.01 8.49
N VAL A 58 -18.29 -9.12 9.82
CA VAL A 58 -17.26 -9.98 10.43
C VAL A 58 -17.68 -11.45 10.42
N VAL A 59 -18.96 -11.74 10.68
CA VAL A 59 -19.51 -13.10 10.84
C VAL A 59 -19.86 -13.74 9.49
N ASP A 60 -20.65 -13.06 8.66
CA ASP A 60 -21.30 -13.69 7.49
C ASP A 60 -20.39 -13.72 6.24
N GLY A 61 -19.42 -12.80 6.14
CA GLY A 61 -18.56 -12.69 4.95
C GLY A 61 -19.36 -12.32 3.68
N SER A 62 -18.68 -12.19 2.55
CA SER A 62 -19.27 -11.91 1.24
C SER A 62 -18.86 -13.00 0.24
N LEU A 63 -19.83 -13.69 -0.37
CA LEU A 63 -19.56 -14.73 -1.36
C LEU A 63 -18.71 -14.22 -2.54
N SER A 64 -18.96 -12.98 -3.00
CA SER A 64 -18.19 -12.36 -4.07
C SER A 64 -16.73 -12.17 -3.69
N ARG A 65 -16.46 -11.76 -2.45
CA ARG A 65 -15.12 -11.63 -1.88
C ARG A 65 -14.41 -12.97 -1.77
N GLU A 66 -15.12 -14.00 -1.32
CA GLU A 66 -14.55 -15.37 -1.22
C GLU A 66 -14.17 -15.93 -2.60
N ILE A 67 -15.05 -15.80 -3.59
CA ILE A 67 -14.78 -16.23 -4.97
C ILE A 67 -13.56 -15.48 -5.54
N ALA A 68 -13.48 -14.17 -5.31
CA ALA A 68 -12.36 -13.35 -5.78
C ALA A 68 -11.03 -13.78 -5.12
N LEU A 69 -11.03 -14.09 -3.82
CA LEU A 69 -9.85 -14.58 -3.11
C LEU A 69 -9.45 -15.98 -3.56
N ILE A 70 -10.41 -16.88 -3.80
CA ILE A 70 -10.12 -18.21 -4.37
C ILE A 70 -9.50 -18.08 -5.75
N ALA A 71 -10.08 -17.22 -6.62
CA ALA A 71 -9.52 -16.95 -7.94
C ALA A 71 -8.09 -16.39 -7.87
N LEU A 72 -7.84 -15.48 -6.92
CA LEU A 72 -6.49 -14.94 -6.66
C LEU A 72 -5.51 -16.02 -6.21
N GLY A 73 -5.94 -16.92 -5.31
CA GLY A 73 -5.16 -18.06 -4.84
C GLY A 73 -4.81 -19.03 -5.97
N LEU A 74 -5.79 -19.39 -6.82
CA LEU A 74 -5.58 -20.23 -7.99
C LEU A 74 -4.60 -19.58 -8.99
N PHE A 75 -4.77 -18.28 -9.26
CA PHE A 75 -3.84 -17.52 -10.08
C PHE A 75 -2.42 -17.56 -9.51
N ALA A 76 -2.27 -17.37 -8.21
CA ALA A 76 -0.98 -17.41 -7.53
C ALA A 76 -0.30 -18.77 -7.69
N VAL A 77 -1.01 -19.86 -7.38
CA VAL A 77 -0.48 -21.24 -7.47
C VAL A 77 -0.07 -21.57 -8.91
N ILE A 78 -0.95 -21.34 -9.89
CA ILE A 78 -0.68 -21.58 -11.31
C ILE A 78 0.55 -20.76 -11.75
N SER A 79 0.62 -19.48 -11.37
CA SER A 79 1.72 -18.59 -11.74
C SER A 79 3.06 -19.00 -11.10
N LEU A 80 3.04 -19.53 -9.88
CA LEU A 80 4.26 -19.99 -9.19
C LEU A 80 4.76 -21.33 -9.70
N ILE A 81 3.88 -22.23 -10.15
CA ILE A 81 4.25 -23.53 -10.72
C ILE A 81 4.79 -23.38 -12.15
N ARG A 82 4.29 -22.42 -12.93
CA ARG A 82 4.75 -22.18 -14.32
C ARG A 82 6.24 -21.86 -14.33
N GLN A 83 6.96 -22.46 -15.28
CA GLN A 83 8.37 -22.14 -15.53
C GLN A 83 8.50 -20.75 -16.12
N GLY A 84 9.49 -19.98 -15.66
CA GLY A 84 9.79 -18.62 -16.12
C GLY A 84 9.72 -17.58 -14.99
N GLY A 85 10.22 -16.37 -15.27
CA GLY A 85 10.28 -15.27 -14.29
C GLY A 85 11.51 -15.33 -13.37
N ALA A 86 11.59 -14.38 -12.45
CA ALA A 86 12.68 -14.28 -11.49
C ALA A 86 12.67 -15.45 -10.48
N ARG A 87 13.82 -15.89 -10.05
CA ARG A 87 13.91 -16.87 -8.95
C ARG A 87 13.58 -16.18 -7.62
N LEU A 88 12.71 -16.80 -6.84
CA LEU A 88 12.38 -16.34 -5.49
C LEU A 88 13.40 -16.92 -4.50
N ARG A 89 14.16 -16.04 -3.88
CA ARG A 89 15.11 -16.35 -2.81
C ARG A 89 15.22 -15.15 -1.87
N PRO A 90 15.38 -15.35 -0.56
CA PRO A 90 15.64 -14.24 0.36
C PRO A 90 16.87 -13.46 -0.09
N ASN A 91 16.71 -12.16 -0.27
CA ASN A 91 17.76 -11.26 -0.72
C ASN A 91 18.20 -10.35 0.43
N GLY A 92 19.32 -10.73 1.06
CA GLY A 92 19.84 -10.02 2.22
C GLY A 92 18.94 -10.09 3.45
N ALA A 93 19.17 -9.20 4.41
CA ALA A 93 18.40 -9.15 5.66
C ALA A 93 16.90 -8.88 5.42
N LEU A 94 16.56 -8.01 4.44
CA LEU A 94 15.17 -7.69 4.13
C LEU A 94 14.36 -8.94 3.73
N GLY A 95 14.95 -9.86 2.97
CA GLY A 95 14.30 -11.11 2.58
C GLY A 95 13.90 -11.96 3.80
N TRP A 96 14.80 -12.08 4.76
CA TRP A 96 14.53 -12.80 5.99
C TRP A 96 13.53 -12.09 6.90
N ILE A 97 13.57 -10.76 7.00
CA ILE A 97 12.61 -9.98 7.78
C ILE A 97 11.19 -10.16 7.23
N VAL A 98 11.01 -10.10 5.90
CA VAL A 98 9.70 -10.32 5.27
C VAL A 98 9.19 -11.74 5.52
N LEU A 99 10.05 -12.75 5.37
CA LEU A 99 9.68 -14.14 5.67
C LEU A 99 9.36 -14.33 7.16
N LEU A 100 10.11 -13.70 8.05
CA LEU A 100 9.87 -13.74 9.49
C LEU A 100 8.50 -13.13 9.83
N TYR A 101 8.11 -12.01 9.18
CA TYR A 101 6.79 -11.42 9.39
C TYR A 101 5.67 -12.38 8.97
N VAL A 102 5.79 -13.00 7.79
CA VAL A 102 4.82 -14.00 7.32
C VAL A 102 4.75 -15.19 8.27
N GLY A 103 5.90 -15.71 8.68
CA GLY A 103 5.98 -16.82 9.64
C GLY A 103 5.39 -16.46 11.01
N TRP A 104 5.63 -15.24 11.51
CA TRP A 104 5.08 -14.75 12.77
C TRP A 104 3.55 -14.59 12.71
N ALA A 105 3.02 -14.08 11.60
CA ALA A 105 1.58 -14.00 11.38
C ALA A 105 0.91 -15.39 11.35
N ILE A 106 1.54 -16.39 10.71
CA ILE A 106 1.02 -17.76 10.69
C ILE A 106 1.13 -18.40 12.10
N LEU A 107 2.26 -18.22 12.77
CA LEU A 107 2.49 -18.75 14.09
C LEU A 107 1.51 -18.20 15.14
N SER A 108 0.98 -16.97 14.90
CA SER A 108 0.02 -16.33 15.81
C SER A 108 -1.27 -17.14 16.01
N LEU A 109 -1.59 -18.09 15.14
CA LEU A 109 -2.69 -19.05 15.33
C LEU A 109 -2.58 -19.85 16.64
N VAL A 110 -1.36 -20.05 17.15
CA VAL A 110 -1.13 -20.86 18.36
C VAL A 110 -1.67 -20.16 19.61
N TRP A 111 -1.51 -18.84 19.69
CA TRP A 111 -1.92 -18.04 20.85
C TRP A 111 -3.11 -17.13 20.59
N ALA A 112 -3.72 -17.22 19.39
CA ALA A 112 -4.88 -16.39 19.05
C ALA A 112 -6.03 -16.58 20.02
N GLU A 113 -6.66 -15.48 20.43
CA GLU A 113 -7.85 -15.47 21.28
C GLU A 113 -9.03 -16.10 20.54
N ASP A 114 -9.32 -15.63 19.31
CA ASP A 114 -10.24 -16.29 18.39
C ASP A 114 -9.47 -16.97 17.26
N ARG A 115 -9.31 -18.29 17.39
CA ARG A 115 -8.60 -19.10 16.39
C ARG A 115 -9.33 -19.20 15.06
N GLY A 116 -10.67 -19.16 15.06
CA GLY A 116 -11.49 -19.26 13.85
C GLY A 116 -11.34 -17.99 13.00
N LEU A 117 -11.49 -16.82 13.61
CA LEU A 117 -11.30 -15.54 12.97
C LEU A 117 -9.85 -15.38 12.48
N THR A 118 -8.87 -15.68 13.34
CA THR A 118 -7.45 -15.60 13.00
C THR A 118 -7.11 -16.53 11.84
N PHE A 119 -7.63 -17.76 11.80
CA PHE A 119 -7.39 -18.71 10.71
C PHE A 119 -7.91 -18.16 9.37
N ARG A 120 -9.14 -17.60 9.36
CA ARG A 120 -9.68 -16.96 8.14
C ARG A 120 -8.78 -15.79 7.68
N ARG A 121 -8.36 -14.93 8.59
CA ARG A 121 -7.51 -13.75 8.29
C ARG A 121 -6.11 -14.15 7.82
N VAL A 122 -5.49 -15.13 8.46
CA VAL A 122 -4.18 -15.68 8.03
C VAL A 122 -4.30 -16.34 6.66
N THR A 123 -5.37 -17.06 6.37
CA THR A 123 -5.59 -17.68 5.05
C THR A 123 -5.64 -16.62 3.95
N VAL A 124 -6.41 -15.55 4.14
CA VAL A 124 -6.46 -14.42 3.21
C VAL A 124 -5.08 -13.78 3.03
N PHE A 125 -4.37 -13.54 4.13
CA PHE A 125 -3.03 -12.97 4.11
C PHE A 125 -2.04 -13.84 3.33
N VAL A 126 -2.06 -15.16 3.52
CA VAL A 126 -1.21 -16.11 2.78
C VAL A 126 -1.55 -16.11 1.29
N ILE A 127 -2.82 -16.06 0.92
CA ILE A 127 -3.25 -15.93 -0.49
C ILE A 127 -2.66 -14.65 -1.11
N LEU A 128 -2.76 -13.51 -0.41
CA LEU A 128 -2.18 -12.25 -0.86
C LEU A 128 -0.66 -12.33 -0.99
N CYS A 129 0.04 -12.95 -0.03
CA CYS A 129 1.49 -13.15 -0.08
C CYS A 129 1.91 -14.00 -1.29
N LEU A 130 1.22 -15.11 -1.55
CA LEU A 130 1.49 -15.97 -2.70
C LEU A 130 1.23 -15.24 -4.03
N ALA A 131 0.13 -14.50 -4.12
CA ALA A 131 -0.18 -13.71 -5.30
C ALA A 131 0.83 -12.57 -5.51
N ALA A 132 1.24 -11.90 -4.44
CA ALA A 132 2.28 -10.87 -4.48
C ALA A 132 3.63 -11.43 -4.93
N ALA A 133 4.02 -12.60 -4.43
CA ALA A 133 5.22 -13.30 -4.87
C ALA A 133 5.15 -13.72 -6.34
N ALA A 134 3.98 -14.17 -6.82
CA ALA A 134 3.75 -14.52 -8.21
C ALA A 134 3.90 -13.29 -9.14
N ILE A 135 3.33 -12.16 -8.78
CA ILE A 135 3.47 -10.90 -9.52
C ILE A 135 4.92 -10.38 -9.46
N ALA A 136 5.54 -10.39 -8.27
CA ALA A 136 6.93 -9.97 -8.10
C ALA A 136 7.91 -10.81 -8.92
N ARG A 137 7.61 -12.08 -9.15
CA ARG A 137 8.39 -12.98 -10.01
C ARG A 137 8.25 -12.63 -11.48
N GLN A 138 7.08 -12.19 -11.93
CA GLN A 138 6.77 -11.94 -13.34
C GLN A 138 7.08 -10.51 -13.78
N LEU A 139 6.86 -9.52 -12.90
CA LEU A 139 6.98 -8.11 -13.22
C LEU A 139 8.26 -7.49 -12.64
N THR A 140 8.87 -6.59 -13.41
CA THR A 140 9.88 -5.65 -12.92
C THR A 140 9.21 -4.54 -12.11
N LEU A 141 9.97 -3.72 -11.38
CA LEU A 141 9.41 -2.53 -10.70
C LEU A 141 8.73 -1.56 -11.68
N HIS A 142 9.22 -1.46 -12.91
CA HIS A 142 8.54 -0.69 -13.95
C HIS A 142 7.20 -1.32 -14.36
N GLY A 143 7.15 -2.65 -14.45
CA GLY A 143 5.88 -3.37 -14.67
C GLY A 143 4.89 -3.18 -13.52
N ILE A 144 5.36 -3.15 -12.27
CA ILE A 144 4.54 -2.88 -11.08
C ILE A 144 4.03 -1.43 -11.09
N LEU A 145 4.86 -0.46 -11.49
CA LEU A 145 4.43 0.92 -11.70
C LEU A 145 3.27 1.02 -12.67
N LEU A 146 3.38 0.37 -13.85
CA LEU A 146 2.31 0.38 -14.85
C LEU A 146 1.07 -0.41 -14.40
N LEU A 147 1.26 -1.53 -13.68
CA LEU A 147 0.17 -2.27 -13.06
C LEU A 147 -0.63 -1.37 -12.12
N THR A 148 0.07 -0.64 -11.23
CA THR A 148 -0.57 0.31 -10.31
C THR A 148 -1.36 1.36 -11.07
N PHE A 149 -0.74 1.97 -12.08
CA PHE A 149 -1.38 3.00 -12.89
C PHE A 149 -2.66 2.50 -13.55
N PHE A 150 -2.61 1.38 -14.28
CA PHE A 150 -3.77 0.90 -15.03
C PHE A 150 -4.88 0.36 -14.13
N CYS A 151 -4.57 -0.32 -13.03
CA CYS A 151 -5.59 -0.75 -12.06
C CYS A 151 -6.30 0.45 -11.44
N THR A 152 -5.57 1.50 -11.04
CA THR A 152 -6.18 2.69 -10.44
C THR A 152 -6.97 3.53 -11.44
N VAL A 153 -6.56 3.56 -12.72
CA VAL A 153 -7.39 4.11 -13.81
C VAL A 153 -8.73 3.37 -13.91
N LEU A 154 -8.71 2.03 -13.91
CA LEU A 154 -9.93 1.23 -13.96
C LEU A 154 -10.83 1.48 -12.74
N PHE A 155 -10.27 1.53 -11.54
CA PHE A 155 -11.04 1.85 -10.32
C PHE A 155 -11.68 3.24 -10.39
N LEU A 156 -10.96 4.23 -10.91
CA LEU A 156 -11.53 5.56 -11.10
C LEU A 156 -12.66 5.55 -12.13
N ILE A 157 -12.47 4.93 -13.28
CA ILE A 157 -13.50 4.82 -14.32
C ILE A 157 -14.75 4.13 -13.78
N VAL A 158 -14.59 2.97 -13.14
CA VAL A 158 -15.71 2.22 -12.56
C VAL A 158 -16.41 3.04 -11.49
N GLY A 159 -15.66 3.74 -10.63
CA GLY A 159 -16.22 4.61 -9.59
C GLY A 159 -17.05 5.76 -10.16
N VAL A 160 -16.53 6.45 -11.18
CA VAL A 160 -17.27 7.56 -11.85
C VAL A 160 -18.52 7.03 -12.56
N LEU A 161 -18.40 5.94 -13.30
CA LEU A 161 -19.54 5.34 -14.00
C LEU A 161 -20.59 4.83 -13.01
N GLY A 162 -20.18 4.27 -11.86
CA GLY A 162 -21.09 3.84 -10.81
C GLY A 162 -21.89 5.00 -10.23
N GLU A 163 -21.24 6.08 -9.82
CA GLU A 163 -21.94 7.27 -9.30
C GLU A 163 -22.85 7.92 -10.35
N LEU A 164 -22.41 7.99 -11.61
CA LEU A 164 -23.26 8.51 -12.70
C LEU A 164 -24.50 7.64 -12.92
N ALA A 165 -24.35 6.31 -12.93
CA ALA A 165 -25.46 5.39 -13.11
C ALA A 165 -26.50 5.47 -11.98
N LEU A 166 -26.05 5.75 -10.76
CA LEU A 166 -26.91 5.90 -9.56
C LEU A 166 -27.43 7.34 -9.38
N GLY A 167 -27.05 8.28 -10.26
CA GLY A 167 -27.43 9.68 -10.12
C GLY A 167 -26.82 10.36 -8.88
N ALA A 168 -25.71 9.85 -8.36
CA ALA A 168 -25.07 10.32 -7.13
C ALA A 168 -23.90 11.28 -7.39
N PHE A 169 -23.47 11.43 -8.63
CA PHE A 169 -22.35 12.29 -9.02
C PHE A 169 -22.72 13.76 -9.01
N HIS A 170 -22.49 14.47 -7.90
CA HIS A 170 -22.81 15.88 -7.72
C HIS A 170 -21.61 16.71 -7.24
N PRO A 171 -20.52 16.83 -8.01
CA PRO A 171 -19.24 17.38 -7.56
C PRO A 171 -19.28 18.85 -7.14
N PHE A 172 -20.37 19.57 -7.46
CA PHE A 172 -20.54 20.99 -7.14
C PHE A 172 -21.49 21.24 -5.97
N THR A 173 -22.05 20.19 -5.34
CA THR A 173 -22.90 20.33 -4.15
C THR A 173 -22.04 20.40 -2.88
N LEU A 174 -22.46 21.25 -1.94
CA LEU A 174 -21.81 21.35 -0.63
C LEU A 174 -21.91 20.01 0.10
N GLY A 175 -20.80 19.58 0.68
CA GLY A 175 -20.74 18.30 1.40
C GLY A 175 -20.57 17.06 0.52
N TYR A 176 -20.57 17.19 -0.81
CA TYR A 176 -20.30 16.05 -1.68
C TYR A 176 -18.88 15.48 -1.45
N ARG A 177 -18.82 14.16 -1.39
CA ARG A 177 -17.56 13.40 -1.34
C ARG A 177 -17.62 12.28 -2.36
N PHE A 178 -16.66 12.28 -3.28
CA PHE A 178 -16.55 11.20 -4.26
C PHE A 178 -16.22 9.88 -3.55
N ALA A 179 -17.16 8.97 -3.54
CA ALA A 179 -17.06 7.65 -2.93
C ALA A 179 -16.68 6.59 -3.97
N GLY A 180 -17.01 6.83 -5.24
CA GLY A 180 -16.86 5.85 -6.30
C GLY A 180 -17.61 4.57 -5.96
N SER A 181 -16.96 3.43 -6.16
CA SER A 181 -17.52 2.12 -5.82
C SER A 181 -17.11 1.57 -4.45
N LEU A 182 -16.25 2.29 -3.70
CA LEU A 182 -15.58 1.73 -2.51
C LEU A 182 -15.81 2.55 -1.23
N GLY A 183 -16.37 3.74 -1.37
CA GLY A 183 -16.43 4.74 -0.30
C GLY A 183 -15.27 5.76 -0.37
N PRO A 184 -15.43 6.95 0.29
CA PRO A 184 -14.54 8.09 0.06
C PRO A 184 -13.08 7.84 0.45
N ASN A 185 -12.81 7.18 1.57
CA ASN A 185 -11.44 6.97 2.04
C ASN A 185 -10.70 5.92 1.19
N PRO A 186 -11.24 4.69 0.92
CA PRO A 186 -10.61 3.74 0.01
C PRO A 186 -10.45 4.27 -1.42
N GLN A 187 -11.43 5.03 -1.92
CA GLN A 187 -11.33 5.65 -3.23
C GLN A 187 -10.26 6.75 -3.25
N GLY A 188 -10.09 7.49 -2.16
CA GLY A 188 -9.00 8.46 -1.98
C GLY A 188 -7.62 7.80 -2.08
N ILE A 189 -7.43 6.60 -1.52
CA ILE A 189 -6.20 5.81 -1.68
C ILE A 189 -5.93 5.51 -3.17
N ASN A 190 -6.94 5.03 -3.90
CA ASN A 190 -6.79 4.71 -5.31
C ASN A 190 -6.48 5.95 -6.17
N CYS A 191 -7.11 7.09 -5.88
CA CYS A 191 -6.81 8.37 -6.54
C CYS A 191 -5.39 8.86 -6.22
N ALA A 192 -4.92 8.70 -4.98
CA ALA A 192 -3.55 9.04 -4.58
C ALA A 192 -2.51 8.15 -5.28
N LEU A 193 -2.78 6.84 -5.38
CA LEU A 193 -1.93 5.91 -6.12
C LEU A 193 -1.92 6.22 -7.63
N LEU A 194 -3.07 6.65 -8.20
CA LEU A 194 -3.14 7.10 -9.59
C LEU A 194 -2.28 8.34 -9.82
N LEU A 195 -2.34 9.32 -8.91
CA LEU A 195 -1.51 10.51 -8.98
C LEU A 195 -0.02 10.14 -8.94
N LEU A 196 0.42 9.36 -7.95
CA LEU A 196 1.82 8.95 -7.79
C LEU A 196 2.33 8.14 -9.01
N SER A 197 1.56 7.12 -9.42
CA SER A 197 1.94 6.26 -10.54
C SER A 197 1.85 6.97 -11.89
N GLY A 198 0.90 7.88 -12.05
CA GLY A 198 0.75 8.71 -13.24
C GLY A 198 1.92 9.67 -13.43
N VAL A 199 2.35 10.38 -12.37
CA VAL A 199 3.54 11.24 -12.38
C VAL A 199 4.79 10.42 -12.72
N ALA A 200 4.98 9.27 -12.06
CA ALA A 200 6.13 8.41 -12.32
C ALA A 200 6.13 7.84 -13.75
N SER A 201 4.96 7.47 -14.28
CA SER A 201 4.80 6.98 -15.65
C SER A 201 5.02 8.08 -16.69
N ALA A 202 4.51 9.29 -16.45
CA ALA A 202 4.77 10.45 -17.32
C ALA A 202 6.25 10.79 -17.40
N HIS A 203 6.99 10.66 -16.30
CA HIS A 203 8.43 10.89 -16.28
C HIS A 203 9.22 9.81 -17.03
N THR A 204 8.79 8.55 -16.98
CA THR A 204 9.49 7.43 -17.61
C THR A 204 9.12 7.20 -19.07
N ALA A 205 7.94 7.66 -19.49
CA ALA A 205 7.41 7.42 -20.82
C ALA A 205 8.15 8.23 -21.89
N LYS A 206 8.53 7.58 -23.00
CA LYS A 206 9.04 8.25 -24.21
C LYS A 206 7.88 8.87 -25.02
N HIS A 207 6.75 8.16 -25.08
CA HIS A 207 5.54 8.57 -25.77
C HIS A 207 4.36 8.58 -24.78
N GLY A 208 3.39 9.45 -25.02
CA GLY A 208 2.18 9.50 -24.18
C GLY A 208 2.37 10.17 -22.80
N ARG A 209 3.46 10.93 -22.58
CA ARG A 209 3.70 11.67 -21.33
C ARG A 209 2.51 12.52 -20.91
N MET A 210 1.89 13.21 -21.87
CA MET A 210 0.70 14.05 -21.64
C MET A 210 -0.49 13.23 -21.16
N LEU A 211 -0.70 12.01 -21.70
CA LEU A 211 -1.78 11.13 -21.29
C LEU A 211 -1.58 10.66 -19.83
N PHE A 212 -0.38 10.21 -19.46
CA PHE A 212 -0.06 9.85 -18.07
C PHE A 212 -0.21 11.04 -17.12
N GLY A 213 0.23 12.24 -17.56
CA GLY A 213 0.07 13.49 -16.81
C GLY A 213 -1.39 13.89 -16.63
N ALA A 214 -2.22 13.74 -17.68
CA ALA A 214 -3.65 14.00 -17.60
C ALA A 214 -4.35 13.07 -16.61
N TRP A 215 -4.04 11.78 -16.60
CA TRP A 215 -4.56 10.84 -15.61
C TRP A 215 -4.07 11.14 -14.19
N ALA A 216 -2.81 11.58 -14.04
CA ALA A 216 -2.30 12.03 -12.74
C ALA A 216 -3.09 13.24 -12.22
N MET A 217 -3.38 14.20 -13.11
CA MET A 217 -4.20 15.38 -12.77
C MET A 217 -5.63 14.97 -12.40
N LEU A 218 -6.25 14.04 -13.15
CA LEU A 218 -7.56 13.48 -12.78
C LEU A 218 -7.49 12.79 -11.41
N GLY A 219 -6.44 12.01 -11.15
CA GLY A 219 -6.20 11.42 -9.83
C GLY A 219 -6.16 12.47 -8.72
N PHE A 220 -5.49 13.59 -8.94
CA PHE A 220 -5.46 14.69 -7.98
C PHE A 220 -6.82 15.35 -7.77
N VAL A 221 -7.54 15.65 -8.85
CA VAL A 221 -8.88 16.26 -8.78
C VAL A 221 -9.85 15.35 -8.02
N PHE A 222 -9.88 14.07 -8.37
CA PHE A 222 -10.77 13.14 -7.70
C PHE A 222 -10.33 12.83 -6.25
N LEU A 223 -9.03 12.84 -5.95
CA LEU A 223 -8.54 12.79 -4.57
C LEU A 223 -9.07 13.97 -3.74
N ALA A 224 -9.04 15.18 -4.29
CA ALA A 224 -9.62 16.33 -3.62
C ALA A 224 -11.14 16.16 -3.42
N LEU A 225 -11.87 15.65 -4.42
CA LEU A 225 -13.31 15.37 -4.32
C LEU A 225 -13.66 14.29 -3.29
N THR A 226 -12.75 13.33 -3.01
CA THR A 226 -12.98 12.36 -1.92
C THR A 226 -12.96 13.00 -0.53
N GLY A 227 -12.30 14.15 -0.37
CA GLY A 227 -12.06 14.78 0.92
C GLY A 227 -11.13 13.95 1.84
N SER A 228 -10.36 12.99 1.31
CA SER A 228 -9.43 12.16 2.08
C SER A 228 -8.16 12.94 2.42
N ARG A 229 -8.12 13.50 3.64
CA ARG A 229 -6.96 14.27 4.14
C ARG A 229 -5.73 13.38 4.30
N THR A 230 -5.92 12.16 4.80
CA THR A 230 -4.85 11.17 4.98
C THR A 230 -4.24 10.75 3.66
N GLY A 231 -5.07 10.45 2.65
CA GLY A 231 -4.62 10.12 1.31
C GLY A 231 -3.84 11.25 0.65
N LEU A 232 -4.31 12.50 0.82
CA LEU A 232 -3.62 13.69 0.31
C LEU A 232 -2.27 13.90 0.99
N ALA A 233 -2.21 13.86 2.32
CA ALA A 233 -0.96 13.99 3.06
C ALA A 233 0.04 12.90 2.63
N ALA A 234 -0.37 11.64 2.62
CA ALA A 234 0.49 10.53 2.26
C ALA A 234 1.05 10.63 0.83
N VAL A 235 0.23 11.07 -0.16
CA VAL A 235 0.72 11.21 -1.53
C VAL A 235 1.65 12.40 -1.72
N ILE A 236 1.46 13.50 -0.99
CA ILE A 236 2.40 14.64 -0.99
C ILE A 236 3.79 14.17 -0.56
N PHE A 237 3.87 13.35 0.50
CA PHE A 237 5.13 12.78 0.95
C PHE A 237 5.74 11.83 -0.07
N ALA A 238 4.94 10.90 -0.58
CA ALA A 238 5.38 9.97 -1.59
C ALA A 238 5.94 10.68 -2.83
N LEU A 239 5.27 11.75 -3.26
CA LEU A 239 5.72 12.59 -4.38
C LEU A 239 6.98 13.38 -4.03
N ALA A 240 7.07 13.93 -2.82
CA ALA A 240 8.28 14.64 -2.39
C ALA A 240 9.50 13.72 -2.43
N VAL A 241 9.39 12.50 -1.90
CA VAL A 241 10.45 11.48 -1.96
C VAL A 241 10.75 11.11 -3.41
N TYR A 242 9.73 10.86 -4.24
CA TYR A 242 9.92 10.51 -5.65
C TYR A 242 10.65 11.62 -6.41
N ILE A 243 10.19 12.86 -6.30
CA ILE A 243 10.73 14.04 -6.99
C ILE A 243 12.17 14.30 -6.54
N ASP A 244 12.44 14.24 -5.22
CA ASP A 244 13.80 14.42 -4.69
C ASP A 244 14.76 13.39 -5.24
N LEU A 245 14.38 12.12 -5.29
CA LEU A 245 15.20 11.03 -5.82
C LEU A 245 15.50 11.19 -7.31
N VAL A 246 14.53 11.67 -8.08
CA VAL A 246 14.64 11.75 -9.54
C VAL A 246 15.34 13.04 -10.02
N ILE A 247 15.08 14.17 -9.36
CA ILE A 247 15.58 15.49 -9.75
C ILE A 247 16.84 15.88 -9.00
N SER A 248 16.96 15.49 -7.73
CA SER A 248 18.04 15.98 -6.85
C SER A 248 19.37 15.24 -7.02
N LYS A 249 20.47 15.96 -6.77
CA LYS A 249 21.80 15.36 -6.64
C LYS A 249 21.86 14.49 -5.36
N PRO A 250 22.58 13.33 -5.39
CA PRO A 250 22.59 12.37 -4.28
C PRO A 250 22.93 12.93 -2.89
N ALA A 251 23.71 14.01 -2.84
CA ALA A 251 24.15 14.61 -1.58
C ALA A 251 23.03 15.34 -0.79
N LYS A 252 21.90 15.66 -1.43
CA LYS A 252 20.79 16.41 -0.80
C LYS A 252 19.63 15.51 -0.37
N ILE A 253 19.63 14.23 -0.76
CA ILE A 253 18.50 13.31 -0.54
C ILE A 253 18.18 13.13 0.95
N GLY A 254 19.22 12.93 1.78
CA GLY A 254 19.03 12.75 3.22
C GLY A 254 18.43 13.98 3.90
N LEU A 255 18.83 15.16 3.48
CA LEU A 255 18.31 16.42 4.02
C LEU A 255 16.86 16.65 3.60
N SER A 256 16.51 16.36 2.35
CA SER A 256 15.15 16.52 1.84
C SER A 256 14.18 15.55 2.51
N ILE A 257 14.57 14.29 2.67
CA ILE A 257 13.77 13.30 3.43
C ILE A 257 13.61 13.75 4.89
N ALA A 258 14.69 14.20 5.54
CA ALA A 258 14.63 14.70 6.91
C ALA A 258 13.69 15.91 7.04
N ILE A 259 13.79 16.88 6.13
CA ILE A 259 12.89 18.05 6.08
C ILE A 259 11.45 17.59 5.86
N THR A 260 11.24 16.66 4.94
CA THR A 260 9.90 16.15 4.63
C THR A 260 9.30 15.42 5.83
N VAL A 261 10.02 14.52 6.47
CA VAL A 261 9.58 13.82 7.70
C VAL A 261 9.33 14.81 8.84
N THR A 262 10.22 15.79 9.02
CA THR A 262 10.06 16.83 10.06
C THR A 262 8.82 17.68 9.79
N LEU A 263 8.58 18.10 8.55
CA LEU A 263 7.40 18.88 8.17
C LEU A 263 6.11 18.13 8.49
N VAL A 264 6.08 16.81 8.25
CA VAL A 264 4.93 15.98 8.62
C VAL A 264 4.78 15.82 10.12
N MET A 265 5.86 15.48 10.79
CA MET A 265 5.79 15.43 12.25
C MET A 265 5.25 16.74 12.80
N VAL A 266 5.70 17.89 12.27
CA VAL A 266 5.22 19.20 12.67
C VAL A 266 3.75 19.41 12.31
N VAL A 267 3.33 19.01 11.10
CA VAL A 267 1.92 19.09 10.68
C VAL A 267 1.04 18.15 11.51
N CYS A 268 1.46 16.91 11.72
CA CYS A 268 0.75 15.97 12.60
C CYS A 268 0.71 16.48 14.06
N LEU A 269 1.83 16.97 14.57
CA LEU A 269 1.91 17.52 15.93
C LEU A 269 1.08 18.80 16.05
N PHE A 270 1.07 19.66 15.03
CA PHE A 270 0.22 20.85 15.00
C PHE A 270 -1.27 20.49 15.04
N PHE A 271 -1.70 19.46 14.30
CA PHE A 271 -3.07 18.97 14.36
C PHE A 271 -3.39 18.28 15.69
N LEU A 272 -2.43 17.58 16.30
CA LEU A 272 -2.60 16.92 17.60
C LEU A 272 -2.67 17.92 18.77
N LEU A 273 -1.91 19.03 18.71
CA LEU A 273 -1.78 19.98 19.82
C LEU A 273 -2.60 21.27 19.63
N ALA A 274 -3.31 21.44 18.50
CA ALA A 274 -4.09 22.64 18.26
C ALA A 274 -5.35 22.68 19.16
N PRO A 275 -5.53 23.69 20.02
CA PRO A 275 -6.74 23.82 20.81
C PRO A 275 -7.97 24.08 19.92
N GLU A 276 -9.16 23.62 20.38
CA GLU A 276 -10.49 23.70 19.75
C GLU A 276 -10.80 24.96 18.89
N PRO A 277 -10.54 26.21 19.34
CA PRO A 277 -10.91 27.39 18.55
C PRO A 277 -10.18 27.55 17.23
N ARG A 278 -8.99 26.92 17.07
CA ARG A 278 -8.21 26.98 15.82
C ARG A 278 -8.73 26.04 14.73
N HIS A 279 -9.45 24.99 15.13
CA HIS A 279 -10.12 24.09 14.17
C HIS A 279 -11.15 24.84 13.31
N SER A 280 -11.86 25.82 13.88
CA SER A 280 -12.84 26.61 13.12
C SER A 280 -12.21 27.50 12.03
N TYR A 281 -11.02 28.03 12.26
CA TYR A 281 -10.33 28.86 11.25
C TYR A 281 -9.71 28.04 10.12
N LEU A 282 -9.14 26.87 10.45
CA LEU A 282 -8.54 25.97 9.45
C LEU A 282 -9.60 25.19 8.66
N ASN A 283 -10.76 24.93 9.24
CA ASN A 283 -11.90 24.32 8.55
C ASN A 283 -12.44 25.20 7.41
N GLY A 284 -12.25 26.52 7.49
CA GLY A 284 -12.58 27.45 6.40
C GLY A 284 -11.56 27.49 5.26
N VAL A 285 -10.30 27.12 5.54
CA VAL A 285 -9.19 27.16 4.58
C VAL A 285 -8.80 25.76 4.10
N ALA A 286 -8.94 24.74 4.94
CA ALA A 286 -8.58 23.36 4.64
C ALA A 286 -9.77 22.56 4.11
N LEU A 287 -9.94 22.60 2.78
CA LEU A 287 -10.58 21.56 2.00
C LEU A 287 -11.96 21.08 2.48
N PHE A 288 -13.01 21.86 2.22
CA PHE A 288 -14.35 21.36 1.88
C PHE A 288 -15.25 20.78 2.98
N ARG A 289 -15.06 21.06 4.28
CA ARG A 289 -15.98 20.58 5.31
C ARG A 289 -16.41 21.70 6.24
N LYS A 290 -17.62 22.22 6.04
CA LYS A 290 -18.09 23.38 6.81
C LYS A 290 -18.93 23.05 8.05
N ASP A 291 -19.61 21.92 8.12
CA ASP A 291 -20.67 21.74 9.14
C ASP A 291 -20.81 20.28 9.70
N ASP A 292 -19.75 19.49 9.74
CA ASP A 292 -19.82 18.14 10.31
C ASP A 292 -19.16 18.12 11.70
N PRO A 293 -19.91 17.89 12.80
CA PRO A 293 -19.36 17.76 14.16
C PRO A 293 -18.30 16.62 14.27
N SER A 294 -18.41 15.61 13.39
CA SER A 294 -17.40 14.56 13.27
C SER A 294 -16.14 15.01 12.54
N ALA A 295 -16.07 16.27 12.08
CA ALA A 295 -14.89 16.83 11.41
C ALA A 295 -13.75 17.17 12.38
N SER A 296 -13.99 17.18 13.68
CA SER A 296 -12.99 17.16 14.75
C SER A 296 -12.32 15.78 14.89
N SER A 297 -12.24 15.01 13.82
CA SER A 297 -11.98 13.57 13.79
C SER A 297 -10.58 13.13 14.25
N PHE A 298 -9.71 14.03 14.67
CA PHE A 298 -8.57 13.64 15.50
C PHE A 298 -9.00 13.27 16.91
N ASP A 299 -10.03 13.91 17.44
CA ASP A 299 -10.51 13.64 18.81
C ASP A 299 -11.13 12.23 18.89
N GLY A 300 -11.94 11.82 17.91
CA GLY A 300 -12.48 10.45 17.84
C GLY A 300 -11.42 9.38 17.68
N ARG A 301 -10.34 9.64 16.94
CA ARG A 301 -9.24 8.66 16.78
C ARG A 301 -8.38 8.55 18.03
N THR A 302 -8.16 9.63 18.76
CA THR A 302 -7.36 9.57 19.98
C THR A 302 -8.02 8.76 21.09
N THR A 303 -9.36 8.80 21.20
CA THR A 303 -10.11 7.95 22.12
C THR A 303 -10.03 6.48 21.73
N ILE A 304 -10.31 6.16 20.46
CA ILE A 304 -10.14 4.79 19.94
C ILE A 304 -8.71 4.27 20.17
N TRP A 305 -7.69 5.11 19.96
CA TRP A 305 -6.30 4.71 20.21
C TRP A 305 -6.01 4.44 21.67
N ALA A 306 -6.58 5.24 22.59
CA ALA A 306 -6.44 5.00 24.02
C ALA A 306 -7.04 3.65 24.42
N ASP A 307 -8.26 3.35 23.93
CA ASP A 307 -8.92 2.07 24.16
C ASP A 307 -8.13 0.90 23.55
N CYS A 308 -7.73 1.02 22.29
CA CYS A 308 -6.90 0.00 21.61
C CYS A 308 -5.57 -0.25 22.35
N LEU A 309 -4.90 0.82 22.84
CA LEU A 309 -3.67 0.67 23.59
C LEU A 309 -3.90 0.02 24.96
N HIS A 310 -5.04 0.28 25.61
CA HIS A 310 -5.41 -0.43 26.84
C HIS A 310 -5.48 -1.94 26.63
N TYR A 311 -6.09 -2.40 25.51
CA TYR A 311 -6.07 -3.81 25.14
C TYR A 311 -4.66 -4.31 24.78
N ALA A 312 -3.89 -3.53 24.02
CA ALA A 312 -2.53 -3.92 23.64
C ALA A 312 -1.62 -4.17 24.86
N TYR A 313 -1.80 -3.43 25.95
CA TYR A 313 -1.06 -3.65 27.20
C TYR A 313 -1.41 -4.96 27.91
N ARG A 314 -2.54 -5.59 27.63
CA ARG A 314 -2.89 -6.91 28.18
C ARG A 314 -2.09 -8.04 27.52
N HIS A 315 -1.80 -7.90 26.22
CA HIS A 315 -1.02 -8.87 25.40
C HIS A 315 0.14 -8.20 24.66
N PRO A 316 1.11 -7.56 25.35
CA PRO A 316 2.04 -6.61 24.72
C PRO A 316 3.00 -7.25 23.72
N LEU A 317 3.48 -8.48 23.97
CA LEU A 317 4.50 -9.11 23.11
C LEU A 317 3.93 -9.83 21.89
N LEU A 318 2.81 -10.55 22.09
CA LEU A 318 2.27 -11.49 21.10
C LEU A 318 0.99 -11.01 20.42
N GLY A 319 0.23 -10.07 21.05
CA GLY A 319 -1.08 -9.62 20.59
C GLY A 319 -2.16 -10.71 20.69
N TYR A 320 -3.27 -10.50 20.00
CA TYR A 320 -4.48 -11.33 20.02
C TYR A 320 -4.55 -12.35 18.87
N GLY A 321 -3.51 -12.48 18.05
CA GLY A 321 -3.51 -13.23 16.79
C GLY A 321 -3.75 -12.33 15.58
N PHE A 322 -3.22 -12.70 14.41
CA PHE A 322 -3.27 -11.90 13.19
C PHE A 322 -4.72 -11.59 12.78
N GLY A 323 -5.11 -10.32 12.88
CA GLY A 323 -6.47 -9.84 12.63
C GLY A 323 -7.51 -10.38 13.64
N GLY A 324 -7.09 -11.06 14.71
CA GLY A 324 -7.96 -11.76 15.67
C GLY A 324 -8.53 -10.88 16.77
N PHE A 325 -8.08 -9.61 16.89
CA PHE A 325 -8.59 -8.71 17.93
C PHE A 325 -10.02 -8.25 17.69
N TRP A 326 -10.40 -7.91 16.46
CA TRP A 326 -11.71 -7.37 16.12
C TRP A 326 -12.76 -8.50 16.06
N THR A 327 -13.04 -9.09 17.23
CA THR A 327 -14.12 -10.06 17.46
C THR A 327 -15.44 -9.33 17.67
N GLU A 328 -16.57 -10.04 17.60
CA GLU A 328 -17.89 -9.47 17.89
C GLU A 328 -17.92 -8.79 19.28
N GLY A 329 -17.32 -9.42 20.29
CA GLY A 329 -17.25 -8.86 21.65
C GLY A 329 -16.48 -7.54 21.72
N HIS A 330 -15.27 -7.48 21.16
CA HIS A 330 -14.48 -6.25 21.15
C HIS A 330 -15.11 -5.16 20.28
N LEU A 331 -15.72 -5.52 19.13
CA LEU A 331 -16.47 -4.60 18.28
C LEU A 331 -17.60 -3.92 19.04
N THR A 332 -18.44 -4.72 19.72
CA THR A 332 -19.57 -4.22 20.49
C THR A 332 -19.11 -3.34 21.67
N GLU A 333 -18.09 -3.78 22.41
CA GLU A 333 -17.57 -3.03 23.56
C GLU A 333 -17.03 -1.66 23.14
N ILE A 334 -16.13 -1.61 22.16
CA ILE A 334 -15.52 -0.36 21.68
C ILE A 334 -16.57 0.53 21.00
N SER A 335 -17.45 -0.03 20.17
CA SER A 335 -18.51 0.73 19.50
C SER A 335 -19.49 1.35 20.49
N THR A 336 -19.79 0.67 21.61
CA THR A 336 -20.63 1.20 22.69
C THR A 336 -19.96 2.37 23.39
N ILE A 337 -18.65 2.27 23.70
CA ILE A 337 -17.85 3.36 24.32
C ILE A 337 -17.83 4.57 23.40
N GLU A 338 -17.53 4.40 22.12
CA GLU A 338 -17.38 5.47 21.14
C GLU A 338 -18.73 5.99 20.60
N SER A 339 -19.84 5.33 20.89
CA SER A 339 -21.20 5.68 20.43
C SER A 339 -21.39 5.62 18.91
N TRP A 340 -20.51 4.88 18.18
CA TRP A 340 -20.61 4.61 16.74
C TRP A 340 -19.87 3.32 16.39
N GLY A 341 -20.13 2.73 15.21
CA GLY A 341 -19.55 1.47 14.81
C GLY A 341 -18.05 1.56 14.51
N VAL A 342 -17.20 0.97 15.36
CA VAL A 342 -15.75 0.93 15.23
C VAL A 342 -15.29 -0.48 14.91
N ALA A 343 -14.71 -0.71 13.72
CA ALA A 343 -14.21 -2.02 13.28
C ALA A 343 -12.68 -2.06 13.07
N GLU A 344 -12.00 -0.94 13.31
CA GLU A 344 -10.55 -0.81 13.11
C GLU A 344 -10.00 0.33 13.97
N ALA A 345 -8.70 0.26 14.27
CA ALA A 345 -8.04 1.31 15.06
C ALA A 345 -7.79 2.61 14.26
N HIS A 346 -8.15 2.67 12.97
CA HIS A 346 -7.73 3.76 12.07
C HIS A 346 -6.23 4.06 12.12
N SER A 347 -5.43 3.04 12.43
CA SER A 347 -3.96 3.06 12.37
C SER A 347 -3.45 1.64 12.16
N ALA A 348 -2.80 1.41 11.02
CA ALA A 348 -2.24 0.10 10.71
C ALA A 348 -1.18 -0.35 11.72
N TYR A 349 -0.50 0.58 12.39
CA TYR A 349 0.48 0.25 13.42
C TYR A 349 -0.18 -0.21 14.71
N ILE A 350 -1.28 0.41 15.11
CA ILE A 350 -2.05 -0.01 16.28
C ILE A 350 -2.76 -1.33 15.98
N ASP A 351 -3.34 -1.51 14.80
CA ASP A 351 -3.92 -2.79 14.39
C ASP A 351 -2.87 -3.92 14.35
N CYS A 352 -1.65 -3.62 13.89
CA CYS A 352 -0.54 -4.57 13.93
C CYS A 352 -0.12 -4.91 15.36
N LEU A 353 -0.09 -3.89 16.25
CA LEU A 353 0.22 -4.06 17.67
C LEU A 353 -0.82 -4.94 18.37
N LEU A 354 -2.11 -4.68 18.15
CA LEU A 354 -3.20 -5.52 18.67
C LEU A 354 -3.12 -6.95 18.13
N SER A 355 -2.83 -7.10 16.84
CA SER A 355 -2.80 -8.42 16.20
C SER A 355 -1.58 -9.27 16.59
N LEU A 356 -0.38 -8.68 16.60
CA LEU A 356 0.90 -9.41 16.65
C LEU A 356 1.85 -8.93 17.76
N GLY A 357 1.39 -8.01 18.59
CA GLY A 357 2.17 -7.42 19.67
C GLY A 357 3.35 -6.57 19.19
N PHE A 358 4.19 -6.14 20.14
CA PHE A 358 5.39 -5.37 19.82
C PHE A 358 6.37 -6.13 18.94
N VAL A 359 6.42 -7.47 19.04
CA VAL A 359 7.31 -8.29 18.19
C VAL A 359 6.88 -8.17 16.73
N GLY A 360 5.59 -8.40 16.44
CA GLY A 360 5.08 -8.29 15.07
C GLY A 360 5.18 -6.86 14.52
N LEU A 361 4.87 -5.87 15.34
CA LEU A 361 5.00 -4.46 14.97
C LEU A 361 6.45 -4.09 14.62
N ALA A 362 7.43 -4.52 15.43
CA ALA A 362 8.84 -4.28 15.15
C ALA A 362 9.27 -4.91 13.82
N ILE A 363 8.90 -6.18 13.57
CA ILE A 363 9.22 -6.86 12.31
C ILE A 363 8.59 -6.12 11.12
N PHE A 364 7.33 -5.69 11.23
CA PHE A 364 6.61 -4.93 10.21
C PHE A 364 7.31 -3.60 9.90
N VAL A 365 7.66 -2.83 10.92
CA VAL A 365 8.37 -1.54 10.76
C VAL A 365 9.75 -1.76 10.12
N PHE A 366 10.51 -2.79 10.54
CA PHE A 366 11.78 -3.12 9.92
C PHE A 366 11.63 -3.56 8.45
N ALA A 367 10.54 -4.25 8.09
CA ALA A 367 10.25 -4.59 6.70
C ALA A 367 9.98 -3.34 5.85
N LEU A 368 9.19 -2.39 6.37
CA LEU A 368 8.92 -1.12 5.69
C LEU A 368 10.20 -0.29 5.50
N LEU A 369 10.92 -0.04 6.58
CA LEU A 369 12.16 0.75 6.57
C LEU A 369 13.25 0.09 5.70
N GLY A 370 13.39 -1.23 5.81
CA GLY A 370 14.30 -2.01 4.97
C GLY A 370 13.92 -1.95 3.49
N GLY A 371 12.63 -2.00 3.18
CA GLY A 371 12.11 -1.81 1.82
C GLY A 371 12.45 -0.42 1.26
N VAL A 372 12.20 0.64 2.03
CA VAL A 372 12.59 2.02 1.65
C VAL A 372 14.09 2.10 1.43
N ALA A 373 14.91 1.67 2.39
CA ALA A 373 16.37 1.70 2.29
C ALA A 373 16.88 0.94 1.06
N ARG A 374 16.30 -0.23 0.76
CA ARG A 374 16.63 -1.04 -0.43
C ARG A 374 16.28 -0.31 -1.72
N SER A 375 15.08 0.29 -1.81
CA SER A 375 14.65 1.07 -2.98
C SER A 375 15.57 2.28 -3.22
N LEU A 376 15.93 3.00 -2.16
CA LEU A 376 16.87 4.12 -2.21
C LEU A 376 18.26 3.68 -2.72
N THR A 377 18.77 2.58 -2.18
CA THR A 377 20.08 2.03 -2.59
C THR A 377 20.07 1.63 -4.07
N LEU A 378 19.02 0.91 -4.50
CA LEU A 378 18.86 0.52 -5.90
C LEU A 378 18.73 1.73 -6.82
N HIS A 379 17.98 2.76 -6.39
CA HIS A 379 17.88 4.00 -7.19
C HIS A 379 19.21 4.74 -7.29
N ARG A 380 19.96 4.84 -6.19
CA ARG A 380 21.29 5.50 -6.19
C ARG A 380 22.27 4.84 -7.18
N VAL A 381 22.23 3.51 -7.28
CA VAL A 381 23.12 2.74 -8.16
C VAL A 381 22.64 2.77 -9.61
N SER A 382 21.34 2.52 -9.84
CA SER A 382 20.83 2.30 -11.20
C SER A 382 20.23 3.54 -11.86
N ARG A 383 19.83 4.54 -11.06
CA ARG A 383 19.07 5.73 -11.49
C ARG A 383 17.78 5.42 -12.24
N ILE A 384 17.21 4.22 -12.05
CA ILE A 384 15.97 3.82 -12.68
C ILE A 384 14.79 4.44 -11.90
N PRO A 385 13.91 5.24 -12.54
CA PRO A 385 12.80 5.93 -11.86
C PRO A 385 11.80 4.99 -11.18
N ALA A 386 11.66 3.75 -11.66
CA ALA A 386 10.81 2.75 -11.02
C ALA A 386 11.28 2.37 -9.60
N ASN A 387 12.59 2.49 -9.30
CA ASN A 387 13.09 2.30 -7.94
C ASN A 387 12.68 3.49 -7.03
N ALA A 388 12.66 4.71 -7.59
CA ALA A 388 12.16 5.88 -6.88
C ALA A 388 10.64 5.79 -6.63
N PHE A 389 9.88 5.26 -7.61
CA PHE A 389 8.45 4.97 -7.42
C PHE A 389 8.23 3.96 -6.28
N ALA A 390 9.02 2.88 -6.21
CA ALA A 390 8.93 1.91 -5.13
C ALA A 390 9.19 2.56 -3.75
N ALA A 391 10.20 3.45 -3.66
CA ALA A 391 10.46 4.22 -2.44
C ALA A 391 9.28 5.15 -2.08
N GLY A 392 8.71 5.85 -3.07
CA GLY A 392 7.52 6.69 -2.89
C GLY A 392 6.31 5.91 -2.43
N LEU A 393 6.04 4.74 -3.04
CA LEU A 393 4.92 3.87 -2.64
C LEU A 393 5.09 3.35 -1.20
N LEU A 394 6.29 2.90 -0.82
CA LEU A 394 6.56 2.45 0.55
C LEU A 394 6.43 3.61 1.55
N MET A 395 6.85 4.82 1.18
CA MET A 395 6.65 6.00 2.00
C MET A 395 5.16 6.36 2.11
N PHE A 396 4.39 6.26 1.01
CA PHE A 396 2.94 6.41 1.04
C PHE A 396 2.31 5.45 2.06
N CYS A 397 2.65 4.16 1.99
CA CYS A 397 2.15 3.14 2.94
C CYS A 397 2.55 3.49 4.38
N THR A 398 3.80 3.93 4.60
CA THR A 398 4.30 4.30 5.92
C THR A 398 3.50 5.46 6.52
N VAL A 399 3.33 6.55 5.78
CA VAL A 399 2.61 7.75 6.26
C VAL A 399 1.11 7.48 6.38
N HIS A 400 0.50 6.85 5.38
CA HIS A 400 -0.93 6.52 5.39
C HIS A 400 -1.29 5.60 6.54
N GLY A 401 -0.44 4.61 6.83
CA GLY A 401 -0.64 3.64 7.92
C GLY A 401 -0.67 4.25 9.33
N PHE A 402 -0.17 5.48 9.54
CA PHE A 402 -0.31 6.14 10.84
C PHE A 402 -1.75 6.54 11.15
N LEU A 403 -2.52 6.90 10.12
CA LEU A 403 -3.83 7.52 10.28
C LEU A 403 -4.97 6.71 9.66
N GLU A 404 -4.66 5.56 9.07
CA GLU A 404 -5.65 4.67 8.44
C GLU A 404 -5.17 3.21 8.47
N SER A 405 -6.12 2.29 8.56
CA SER A 405 -5.87 0.84 8.58
C SER A 405 -5.82 0.20 7.19
N GLY A 406 -5.72 0.99 6.13
CA GLY A 406 -5.80 0.54 4.73
C GLY A 406 -4.78 -0.51 4.27
N ILE A 407 -3.76 -0.79 5.09
CA ILE A 407 -2.78 -1.87 4.87
C ILE A 407 -3.03 -3.10 5.78
N ARG A 408 -4.18 -3.20 6.42
CA ARG A 408 -4.61 -4.36 7.23
C ARG A 408 -5.44 -5.35 6.42
N ASP A 409 -6.37 -4.84 5.63
CA ASP A 409 -7.36 -5.65 4.92
C ASP A 409 -6.87 -6.13 3.54
N ALA A 410 -7.64 -7.01 2.89
CA ALA A 410 -7.39 -7.48 1.52
C ALA A 410 -7.61 -6.35 0.49
N SER A 411 -6.96 -5.21 0.72
CA SER A 411 -7.01 -4.03 -0.13
C SER A 411 -5.98 -4.07 -1.25
N PHE A 412 -6.23 -3.29 -2.31
CA PHE A 412 -5.25 -3.14 -3.39
C PHE A 412 -3.95 -2.48 -2.89
N LEU A 413 -4.03 -1.56 -1.91
CA LEU A 413 -2.84 -0.94 -1.30
C LEU A 413 -1.99 -1.97 -0.55
N MET A 414 -2.60 -2.83 0.28
CA MET A 414 -1.91 -3.91 0.98
C MET A 414 -1.24 -4.86 0.00
N PHE A 415 -1.95 -5.24 -1.06
CA PHE A 415 -1.39 -6.09 -2.11
C PHE A 415 -0.18 -5.45 -2.79
N LEU A 416 -0.25 -4.16 -3.17
CA LEU A 416 0.87 -3.45 -3.77
C LEU A 416 2.08 -3.36 -2.83
N LEU A 417 1.85 -3.10 -1.54
CA LEU A 417 2.89 -3.15 -0.52
C LEU A 417 3.60 -4.51 -0.51
N MET A 418 2.81 -5.60 -0.48
CA MET A 418 3.36 -6.96 -0.51
C MET A 418 4.12 -7.25 -1.82
N VAL A 419 3.60 -6.81 -2.97
CA VAL A 419 4.25 -7.00 -4.28
C VAL A 419 5.60 -6.30 -4.33
N VAL A 420 5.65 -5.03 -3.88
CA VAL A 420 6.91 -4.26 -3.87
C VAL A 420 7.90 -4.86 -2.88
N LEU A 421 7.48 -5.21 -1.67
CA LEU A 421 8.34 -5.87 -0.69
C LEU A 421 8.83 -7.22 -1.20
N ALA A 422 7.96 -8.06 -1.79
CA ALA A 422 8.36 -9.33 -2.39
C ALA A 422 9.38 -9.13 -3.53
N ARG A 423 9.18 -8.11 -4.38
CA ARG A 423 10.10 -7.79 -5.47
C ARG A 423 11.48 -7.37 -4.95
N LEU A 424 11.53 -6.53 -3.91
CA LEU A 424 12.77 -6.04 -3.32
C LEU A 424 13.50 -7.08 -2.47
N ALA A 425 12.72 -7.90 -1.75
CA ALA A 425 13.21 -8.81 -0.72
C ALA A 425 13.49 -10.23 -1.23
N LEU A 426 12.74 -10.70 -2.22
CA LEU A 426 12.74 -12.12 -2.62
C LEU A 426 13.22 -12.37 -4.05
N THR A 427 13.54 -11.34 -4.85
CA THR A 427 14.00 -11.57 -6.22
C THR A 427 15.48 -11.22 -6.41
N THR A 428 16.21 -12.08 -7.15
CA THR A 428 17.67 -11.96 -7.32
C THR A 428 18.10 -11.34 -8.65
N ASN A 429 17.18 -11.00 -9.55
CA ASN A 429 17.50 -10.49 -10.88
C ASN A 429 17.90 -8.99 -10.93
N TYR A 430 18.46 -8.46 -9.85
CA TYR A 430 19.25 -7.25 -9.93
C TYR A 430 20.68 -7.65 -10.29
N ALA A 431 20.94 -7.96 -11.56
CA ALA A 431 22.30 -7.92 -12.07
C ALA A 431 22.78 -6.47 -11.91
N LEU A 432 23.61 -6.23 -10.91
CA LEU A 432 24.39 -5.01 -10.85
C LEU A 432 25.24 -4.97 -12.12
N PRO A 433 25.18 -3.93 -12.95
CA PRO A 433 26.10 -3.79 -14.07
C PRO A 433 27.51 -3.79 -13.50
N GLY A 434 28.30 -4.84 -13.75
CA GLY A 434 29.70 -4.93 -13.34
C GLY A 434 30.07 -6.02 -12.33
N ALA A 435 29.17 -6.84 -11.80
CA ALA A 435 29.52 -7.95 -10.91
C ALA A 435 29.64 -9.31 -11.62
N THR A 436 30.24 -9.34 -12.79
CA THR A 436 30.88 -10.55 -13.31
C THR A 436 32.26 -10.66 -12.68
N TYR A 437 32.33 -11.11 -11.44
CA TYR A 437 33.59 -11.67 -10.94
C TYR A 437 33.86 -12.92 -11.73
N SER A 438 34.76 -12.81 -12.71
CA SER A 438 35.43 -13.91 -13.38
C SER A 438 36.26 -14.69 -12.35
N VAL A 439 35.68 -15.72 -11.78
CA VAL A 439 36.42 -16.74 -11.00
C VAL A 439 37.17 -17.70 -11.93
N ALA A 440 37.16 -17.45 -13.24
CA ALA A 440 37.76 -18.33 -14.24
C ALA A 440 39.19 -18.00 -14.64
N SER A 441 39.85 -16.97 -14.06
CA SER A 441 41.19 -16.60 -14.46
C SER A 441 42.31 -16.81 -13.44
N MET A 442 42.03 -17.49 -12.32
CA MET A 442 43.06 -17.81 -11.31
C MET A 442 43.61 -19.23 -11.33
N SER A 443 43.19 -20.10 -12.28
CA SER A 443 43.64 -21.50 -12.33
C SER A 443 44.55 -21.82 -13.55
N SER A 444 44.96 -20.87 -14.36
CA SER A 444 45.79 -21.18 -15.55
C SER A 444 47.21 -20.53 -15.60
N SER A 445 47.66 -19.90 -14.49
CA SER A 445 49.00 -19.29 -14.46
C SER A 445 50.00 -20.00 -13.53
N ALA A 446 49.73 -21.22 -13.09
CA ALA A 446 50.62 -21.96 -12.19
C ALA A 446 51.33 -23.17 -12.79
N THR A 447 51.46 -23.30 -14.12
CA THR A 447 52.25 -24.37 -14.75
C THR A 447 52.91 -23.90 -16.04
N SER A 448 53.91 -23.08 -15.97
CA SER A 448 54.99 -23.04 -16.98
C SER A 448 56.14 -22.16 -16.50
N GLY A 449 57.20 -22.73 -15.98
CA GLY A 449 58.41 -22.00 -15.61
C GLY A 449 59.39 -22.83 -14.79
N LEU A 450 59.91 -23.93 -15.36
CA LEU A 450 61.20 -24.50 -14.93
C LEU A 450 62.16 -24.32 -16.11
N PRO A 451 63.31 -23.68 -15.93
CA PRO A 451 64.34 -23.59 -16.94
C PRO A 451 65.25 -24.84 -16.84
N LYS A 452 65.72 -25.30 -18.00
CA LYS A 452 66.85 -26.19 -18.14
C LYS A 452 68.14 -25.44 -17.98
#